data_89d3b041fa2830d265aa2c0dbec2b254
#
_entry.id   89d3b041fa2830d265aa2c0dbec2b254
#
_cell.length_a   1.000
_cell.length_b   1.000
_cell.length_c   1.000
_cell.angle_alpha   90.00
_cell.angle_beta   90.00
_cell.angle_gamma   90.00
#
_symmetry.space_group_name_H-M   'P 1'
#
loop_
_entity.id
_entity.type
_entity.pdbx_description
1 polymer ?
#
loop_
_entity_poly.entity_id
_entity_poly.type
_entity_poly.pdbx_seq_one_letter_code
_entity_poly.pdbx_strand_id
1 'polypeptide(L)'
;MKHFIVIDGGTQNIKAFIFDEKGNEVHGEAYPVSPYFASQPDFAEQDAEAYLRITQKVTKSVVENSGVPRDELAAVAITTHRSTIVPVDEDGRPVRPAITWLDERKTEGLKLPGGAFMSLAFRLAGLSRNNPKLQELKEYQRRSKFNWLRKYEMESYKRTYMFLTTSSYIFHALTNQFKDCSSMIVGLFPIDLKGLQWHPREVVYKIFGVEREKLPPLVSPTEIAGTVSEEGARNFGVPQGLPVIIGAGDKQSELLGAGAISNDVAEISYGTAAVIELLSNKYVTHPTMDFFTWGAAIPNHWALEGFVGRGYWMVSWFKREFAKYVEEEAEKLGTQPEELLNIEMEEVPPGSMGLILQPYWHPLENDPLSKGAIIGFSGEHTRKHIYRAIVEGIAYELRRLGEIIEKHSGSRISELRVGGGGSKSDAIMQITADIFNLPTCRLHTSNLSALGAAIDAAVALKIHDNFPEAVANMVRVKETFTPREENARIYDRMFNEVYKKIYPALSPLHYRIAEITGYPKIA
;
A
#
# COMPACT_ATOMS: atom_id res chain seq x y z
N MET A 1 9.83 -23.38 -21.10
CA MET A 1 8.84 -22.55 -20.36
C MET A 1 9.55 -21.29 -19.91
N LYS A 2 8.89 -20.12 -19.97
CA LYS A 2 9.53 -18.89 -19.50
C LYS A 2 9.22 -18.64 -18.03
N HIS A 3 10.23 -18.13 -17.32
CA HIS A 3 10.14 -17.89 -15.88
C HIS A 3 10.55 -16.45 -15.56
N PHE A 4 9.89 -15.83 -14.58
CA PHE A 4 10.14 -14.46 -14.14
C PHE A 4 10.70 -14.48 -12.73
N ILE A 5 11.82 -13.80 -12.51
CA ILE A 5 12.34 -13.50 -11.18
C ILE A 5 11.59 -12.26 -10.71
N VAL A 6 10.92 -12.35 -9.56
CA VAL A 6 10.20 -11.21 -8.98
C VAL A 6 10.81 -10.85 -7.64
N ILE A 7 11.13 -9.57 -7.47
CA ILE A 7 11.59 -8.99 -6.20
C ILE A 7 10.43 -8.18 -5.62
N ASP A 8 9.90 -8.60 -4.47
CA ASP A 8 8.87 -7.91 -3.71
C ASP A 8 9.50 -7.31 -2.44
N GLY A 9 9.78 -6.03 -2.50
CA GLY A 9 10.46 -5.29 -1.43
C GLY A 9 9.50 -4.74 -0.39
N GLY A 10 9.16 -5.53 0.62
CA GLY A 10 8.32 -5.10 1.74
C GLY A 10 9.07 -4.35 2.83
N THR A 11 8.35 -3.77 3.78
CA THR A 11 8.91 -3.01 4.92
C THR A 11 9.54 -3.90 5.98
N GLN A 12 8.98 -5.09 6.21
CA GLN A 12 9.44 -6.03 7.25
C GLN A 12 10.19 -7.22 6.66
N ASN A 13 9.85 -7.62 5.45
CA ASN A 13 10.47 -8.72 4.74
C ASN A 13 10.70 -8.32 3.29
N ILE A 14 11.80 -8.76 2.72
CA ILE A 14 12.03 -8.79 1.29
C ILE A 14 11.78 -10.21 0.84
N LYS A 15 10.98 -10.35 -0.21
CA LYS A 15 10.65 -11.62 -0.81
C LYS A 15 11.19 -11.67 -2.23
N ALA A 16 11.62 -12.83 -2.66
CA ALA A 16 11.91 -13.10 -4.05
C ALA A 16 11.17 -14.36 -4.49
N PHE A 17 10.70 -14.37 -5.72
CA PHE A 17 9.91 -15.47 -6.28
C PHE A 17 10.37 -15.80 -7.68
N ILE A 18 10.12 -17.03 -8.11
CA ILE A 18 10.10 -17.42 -9.51
C ILE A 18 8.69 -17.84 -9.89
N PHE A 19 8.10 -17.11 -10.83
CA PHE A 19 6.83 -17.48 -11.44
C PHE A 19 7.05 -18.01 -12.86
N ASP A 20 6.27 -18.99 -13.27
CA ASP A 20 6.20 -19.41 -14.66
C ASP A 20 5.24 -18.53 -15.48
N GLU A 21 5.21 -18.69 -16.79
CA GLU A 21 4.33 -17.98 -17.72
C GLU A 21 2.82 -18.27 -17.52
N LYS A 22 2.48 -19.21 -16.66
CA LYS A 22 1.10 -19.55 -16.24
C LYS A 22 0.75 -19.01 -14.87
N GLY A 23 1.63 -18.21 -14.26
CA GLY A 23 1.43 -17.62 -12.94
C GLY A 23 1.53 -18.61 -11.78
N ASN A 24 2.14 -19.77 -11.97
CA ASN A 24 2.46 -20.66 -10.86
C ASN A 24 3.72 -20.16 -10.16
N GLU A 25 3.67 -20.09 -8.84
CA GLU A 25 4.84 -19.86 -8.00
C GLU A 25 5.67 -21.15 -7.98
N VAL A 26 6.81 -21.14 -8.69
CA VAL A 26 7.73 -22.29 -8.78
C VAL A 26 8.55 -22.39 -7.49
N HIS A 27 9.04 -21.26 -7.01
CA HIS A 27 9.79 -21.15 -5.77
C HIS A 27 9.68 -19.74 -5.20
N GLY A 28 9.70 -19.61 -3.86
CA GLY A 28 9.66 -18.33 -3.19
C GLY A 28 10.41 -18.36 -1.85
N GLU A 29 11.10 -17.28 -1.53
CA GLU A 29 11.79 -17.09 -0.27
C GLU A 29 11.52 -15.70 0.29
N ALA A 30 11.55 -15.61 1.63
CA ALA A 30 11.35 -14.36 2.35
C ALA A 30 12.42 -14.19 3.43
N TYR A 31 13.08 -13.04 3.44
CA TYR A 31 14.10 -12.72 4.44
C TYR A 31 13.67 -11.47 5.23
N PRO A 32 13.79 -11.51 6.56
CA PRO A 32 13.43 -10.35 7.38
C PRO A 32 14.41 -9.20 7.13
N VAL A 33 13.88 -8.00 7.08
CA VAL A 33 14.66 -6.77 7.02
C VAL A 33 14.91 -6.27 8.42
N SER A 34 16.09 -5.67 8.65
CA SER A 34 16.35 -4.96 9.90
C SER A 34 15.25 -3.93 10.16
N PRO A 35 14.71 -3.89 11.38
CA PRO A 35 13.67 -2.93 11.71
C PRO A 35 14.09 -1.50 11.35
N TYR A 36 13.14 -0.69 10.95
CA TYR A 36 13.38 0.74 10.88
C TYR A 36 13.73 1.27 12.28
N PHE A 37 14.52 2.31 12.34
CA PHE A 37 14.90 2.98 13.59
C PHE A 37 14.35 4.41 13.62
N ALA A 38 14.09 4.90 14.82
CA ALA A 38 13.61 6.24 15.08
C ALA A 38 14.61 6.95 15.98
N SER A 39 15.35 7.93 15.45
CA SER A 39 16.25 8.78 16.24
C SER A 39 15.49 9.84 17.04
N GLN A 40 14.26 10.14 16.64
CA GLN A 40 13.33 11.07 17.30
C GLN A 40 11.90 10.54 17.14
N PRO A 41 10.94 11.00 17.96
CA PRO A 41 9.52 10.79 17.68
C PRO A 41 9.18 11.22 16.25
N ASP A 42 8.28 10.53 15.60
CA ASP A 42 7.83 10.77 14.23
C ASP A 42 8.85 10.45 13.11
N PHE A 43 10.06 9.98 13.46
CA PHE A 43 11.05 9.55 12.48
C PHE A 43 10.98 8.04 12.27
N ALA A 44 11.15 7.62 11.01
CA ALA A 44 11.28 6.21 10.65
C ALA A 44 12.28 6.07 9.51
N GLU A 45 13.48 5.61 9.84
CA GLU A 45 14.61 5.50 8.92
C GLU A 45 15.09 4.05 8.81
N GLN A 46 15.71 3.71 7.69
CA GLN A 46 16.20 2.37 7.42
C GLN A 46 17.56 2.41 6.72
N ASP A 47 18.45 1.47 7.08
CA ASP A 47 19.71 1.28 6.39
C ASP A 47 19.46 0.73 4.98
N ALA A 48 19.61 1.61 3.97
CA ALA A 48 19.38 1.27 2.59
C ALA A 48 20.37 0.24 2.04
N GLU A 49 21.64 0.27 2.49
CA GLU A 49 22.64 -0.73 2.07
C GLU A 49 22.33 -2.10 2.67
N ALA A 50 21.92 -2.16 3.95
CA ALA A 50 21.49 -3.41 4.56
C ALA A 50 20.27 -3.98 3.83
N TYR A 51 19.31 -3.11 3.47
CA TYR A 51 18.16 -3.50 2.68
C TYR A 51 18.56 -4.11 1.32
N LEU A 52 19.49 -3.46 0.61
CA LEU A 52 19.98 -3.95 -0.67
C LEU A 52 20.72 -5.29 -0.53
N ARG A 53 21.59 -5.44 0.50
CA ARG A 53 22.28 -6.71 0.76
C ARG A 53 21.31 -7.87 0.99
N ILE A 54 20.19 -7.62 1.69
CA ILE A 54 19.16 -8.64 1.90
C ILE A 54 18.45 -8.95 0.59
N THR A 55 18.15 -7.92 -0.21
CA THR A 55 17.54 -8.10 -1.55
C THR A 55 18.43 -8.97 -2.45
N GLN A 56 19.71 -8.69 -2.51
CA GLN A 56 20.68 -9.49 -3.26
C GLN A 56 20.72 -10.94 -2.76
N LYS A 57 20.77 -11.13 -1.45
CA LYS A 57 20.82 -12.45 -0.84
C LYS A 57 19.59 -13.30 -1.14
N VAL A 58 18.38 -12.75 -0.97
CA VAL A 58 17.14 -13.51 -1.22
C VAL A 58 16.95 -13.78 -2.70
N THR A 59 17.31 -12.84 -3.59
CA THR A 59 17.21 -13.05 -5.04
C THR A 59 18.18 -14.14 -5.50
N LYS A 60 19.41 -14.11 -5.02
CA LYS A 60 20.40 -15.15 -5.33
C LYS A 60 19.93 -16.52 -4.85
N SER A 61 19.45 -16.59 -3.60
CA SER A 61 18.97 -17.83 -2.99
C SER A 61 17.78 -18.42 -3.77
N VAL A 62 16.79 -17.61 -4.13
CA VAL A 62 15.62 -18.10 -4.90
C VAL A 62 16.01 -18.64 -6.28
N VAL A 63 16.97 -18.00 -6.95
CA VAL A 63 17.46 -18.48 -8.24
C VAL A 63 18.22 -19.80 -8.11
N GLU A 64 19.10 -19.91 -7.08
CA GLU A 64 19.90 -21.12 -6.84
C GLU A 64 19.03 -22.32 -6.41
N ASN A 65 17.98 -22.09 -5.62
CA ASN A 65 17.16 -23.15 -5.03
C ASN A 65 15.92 -23.52 -5.86
N SER A 66 15.56 -22.73 -6.88
CA SER A 66 14.35 -22.97 -7.69
C SER A 66 14.40 -24.22 -8.56
N GLY A 67 15.61 -24.68 -8.91
CA GLY A 67 15.80 -25.75 -9.90
C GLY A 67 15.51 -25.33 -11.34
N VAL A 68 15.17 -24.05 -11.61
CA VAL A 68 14.89 -23.53 -12.95
C VAL A 68 16.21 -23.30 -13.72
N PRO A 69 16.35 -23.84 -14.94
CA PRO A 69 17.50 -23.55 -15.77
C PRO A 69 17.67 -22.05 -16.05
N ARG A 70 18.91 -21.56 -15.99
CA ARG A 70 19.19 -20.11 -16.11
C ARG A 70 18.78 -19.52 -17.47
N ASP A 71 18.78 -20.31 -18.52
CA ASP A 71 18.35 -19.92 -19.89
C ASP A 71 16.83 -19.87 -20.04
N GLU A 72 16.08 -20.42 -19.10
CA GLU A 72 14.62 -20.26 -19.02
C GLU A 72 14.19 -18.99 -18.29
N LEU A 73 15.08 -18.35 -17.53
CA LEU A 73 14.79 -17.08 -16.87
C LEU A 73 14.68 -15.96 -17.92
N ALA A 74 13.55 -15.28 -17.97
CA ALA A 74 13.20 -14.36 -19.03
C ALA A 74 13.36 -12.87 -18.64
N ALA A 75 13.11 -12.53 -17.38
CA ALA A 75 13.21 -11.16 -16.87
C ALA A 75 13.34 -11.12 -15.34
N VAL A 76 13.74 -9.93 -14.85
CA VAL A 76 13.60 -9.53 -13.45
C VAL A 76 12.50 -8.47 -13.36
N ALA A 77 11.48 -8.67 -12.54
CA ALA A 77 10.45 -7.70 -12.21
C ALA A 77 10.60 -7.23 -10.76
N ILE A 78 10.38 -5.94 -10.51
CA ILE A 78 10.54 -5.32 -9.20
C ILE A 78 9.23 -4.67 -8.80
N THR A 79 8.72 -5.01 -7.62
CA THR A 79 7.67 -4.27 -6.92
C THR A 79 8.11 -4.02 -5.48
N THR A 80 7.75 -2.90 -4.89
CA THR A 80 8.14 -2.56 -3.52
C THR A 80 7.07 -1.74 -2.82
N HIS A 81 7.22 -1.61 -1.49
CA HIS A 81 6.48 -0.60 -0.76
C HIS A 81 6.77 0.81 -1.31
N ARG A 82 5.80 1.69 -1.20
CA ARG A 82 5.78 3.03 -1.81
C ARG A 82 6.31 4.12 -0.86
N SER A 83 6.61 5.31 -1.39
CA SER A 83 6.90 6.53 -0.62
C SER A 83 8.16 6.52 0.26
N THR A 84 9.00 5.50 0.19
CA THR A 84 10.34 5.51 0.81
C THR A 84 11.30 6.23 -0.11
N ILE A 85 12.15 7.11 0.46
CA ILE A 85 13.13 7.90 -0.28
C ILE A 85 14.54 7.47 0.11
N VAL A 86 15.34 7.11 -0.88
CA VAL A 86 16.76 6.76 -0.75
C VAL A 86 17.59 7.84 -1.46
N PRO A 87 18.20 8.81 -0.73
CA PRO A 87 19.11 9.78 -1.32
C PRO A 87 20.45 9.13 -1.65
N VAL A 88 20.88 9.21 -2.90
CA VAL A 88 22.13 8.58 -3.37
C VAL A 88 23.07 9.59 -4.04
N ASP A 89 24.36 9.29 -4.04
CA ASP A 89 25.39 10.02 -4.81
C ASP A 89 25.42 9.58 -6.28
N GLU A 90 26.38 10.06 -7.06
CA GLU A 90 26.55 9.75 -8.48
C GLU A 90 26.85 8.27 -8.76
N ASP A 91 27.43 7.58 -7.81
CA ASP A 91 27.71 6.13 -7.87
C ASP A 91 26.52 5.28 -7.39
N GLY A 92 25.40 5.90 -6.99
CA GLY A 92 24.23 5.21 -6.45
C GLY A 92 24.38 4.77 -4.99
N ARG A 93 25.41 5.26 -4.28
CA ARG A 93 25.61 4.95 -2.85
C ARG A 93 24.75 5.86 -1.97
N PRO A 94 24.05 5.32 -0.97
CA PRO A 94 23.26 6.14 -0.05
C PRO A 94 24.13 7.18 0.68
N VAL A 95 23.72 8.44 0.62
CA VAL A 95 24.40 9.53 1.34
C VAL A 95 23.93 9.66 2.78
N ARG A 96 22.84 8.98 3.11
CA ARG A 96 22.26 8.86 4.45
C ARG A 96 21.25 7.68 4.48
N PRO A 97 20.76 7.25 5.67
CA PRO A 97 19.69 6.27 5.76
C PRO A 97 18.44 6.67 4.97
N ALA A 98 17.75 5.70 4.40
CA ALA A 98 16.46 5.91 3.73
C ALA A 98 15.42 6.47 4.70
N ILE A 99 14.57 7.38 4.22
CA ILE A 99 13.41 7.87 4.96
C ILE A 99 12.21 7.06 4.52
N THR A 100 11.66 6.22 5.42
CA THR A 100 10.60 5.28 5.06
C THR A 100 9.24 5.96 4.93
N TRP A 101 8.28 5.26 4.35
CA TRP A 101 6.89 5.71 4.22
C TRP A 101 6.19 5.91 5.57
N LEU A 102 6.68 5.25 6.64
CA LEU A 102 6.17 5.40 8.01
C LEU A 102 6.60 6.69 8.69
N ASP A 103 7.53 7.43 8.08
CA ASP A 103 8.09 8.64 8.66
C ASP A 103 7.10 9.81 8.58
N GLU A 104 6.79 10.41 9.73
CA GLU A 104 5.84 11.52 9.86
C GLU A 104 6.50 12.88 10.14
N ARG A 105 7.84 12.97 9.97
CA ARG A 105 8.56 14.24 10.17
C ARG A 105 8.00 15.37 9.34
N LYS A 106 7.95 16.57 9.93
CA LYS A 106 7.45 17.78 9.29
C LYS A 106 8.47 18.92 9.35
N THR A 107 8.37 19.82 8.38
CA THR A 107 9.21 21.01 8.28
C THR A 107 8.40 22.24 8.62
N GLU A 108 8.72 22.89 9.72
CA GLU A 108 8.01 24.09 10.15
C GLU A 108 8.63 25.38 9.57
N GLY A 109 7.85 26.46 9.56
CA GLY A 109 8.31 27.80 9.20
C GLY A 109 8.62 28.02 7.71
N LEU A 110 8.15 27.13 6.83
CA LEU A 110 8.30 27.30 5.39
C LEU A 110 7.32 28.35 4.86
N LYS A 111 7.80 29.14 3.89
CA LYS A 111 6.98 30.09 3.13
C LYS A 111 6.65 29.48 1.77
N LEU A 112 5.41 29.67 1.30
CA LEU A 112 5.05 29.24 -0.06
C LEU A 112 5.92 29.97 -1.09
N PRO A 113 6.33 29.29 -2.17
CA PRO A 113 7.08 29.91 -3.26
C PRO A 113 6.34 31.12 -3.84
N GLY A 114 7.08 32.17 -4.24
CA GLY A 114 6.48 33.40 -4.79
C GLY A 114 6.20 34.52 -3.78
N GLY A 115 6.47 34.28 -2.48
CA GLY A 115 6.47 35.33 -1.44
C GLY A 115 5.21 36.20 -1.40
N ALA A 116 5.39 37.52 -1.26
CA ALA A 116 4.28 38.47 -1.16
C ALA A 116 3.40 38.54 -2.42
N PHE A 117 3.96 38.29 -3.60
CA PHE A 117 3.22 38.28 -4.88
C PHE A 117 2.20 37.15 -4.95
N MET A 118 2.60 35.92 -4.60
CA MET A 118 1.67 34.77 -4.53
C MET A 118 0.62 34.97 -3.44
N SER A 119 1.01 35.52 -2.29
CA SER A 119 0.05 35.88 -1.22
C SER A 119 -0.98 36.89 -1.69
N LEU A 120 -0.56 37.89 -2.49
CA LEU A 120 -1.46 38.87 -3.08
C LEU A 120 -2.34 38.24 -4.17
N ALA A 121 -1.78 37.41 -5.04
CA ALA A 121 -2.54 36.70 -6.07
C ALA A 121 -3.62 35.78 -5.46
N PHE A 122 -3.30 35.05 -4.39
CA PHE A 122 -4.29 34.26 -3.64
C PHE A 122 -5.39 35.13 -3.00
N ARG A 123 -5.02 36.30 -2.43
CA ARG A 123 -6.02 37.26 -1.88
C ARG A 123 -6.93 37.79 -2.98
N LEU A 124 -6.38 38.18 -4.13
CA LEU A 124 -7.14 38.66 -5.28
C LEU A 124 -8.05 37.57 -5.90
N ALA A 125 -7.63 36.33 -5.84
CA ALA A 125 -8.43 35.18 -6.25
C ALA A 125 -9.49 34.76 -5.21
N GLY A 126 -9.69 35.55 -4.14
CA GLY A 126 -10.65 35.23 -3.08
C GLY A 126 -10.23 34.06 -2.17
N LEU A 127 -8.98 33.61 -2.27
CA LEU A 127 -8.45 32.54 -1.44
C LEU A 127 -8.02 33.11 -0.08
N SER A 128 -8.88 32.98 0.91
CA SER A 128 -8.56 33.35 2.30
C SER A 128 -7.46 32.45 2.87
N ARG A 129 -6.84 32.84 3.98
CA ARG A 129 -5.87 32.00 4.70
C ARG A 129 -6.43 30.63 5.10
N ASN A 130 -7.74 30.52 5.22
CA ASN A 130 -8.46 29.30 5.59
C ASN A 130 -8.97 28.50 4.36
N ASN A 131 -8.55 28.84 3.14
CA ASN A 131 -8.94 28.09 1.96
C ASN A 131 -8.38 26.66 2.04
N PRO A 132 -9.21 25.61 1.91
CA PRO A 132 -8.78 24.21 2.05
C PRO A 132 -7.61 23.85 1.12
N LYS A 133 -7.64 24.28 -0.14
CA LYS A 133 -6.56 24.01 -1.11
C LYS A 133 -5.24 24.65 -0.71
N LEU A 134 -5.28 25.83 -0.09
CA LEU A 134 -4.07 26.48 0.39
C LEU A 134 -3.49 25.78 1.62
N GLN A 135 -4.33 25.25 2.49
CA GLN A 135 -3.91 24.46 3.64
C GLN A 135 -3.31 23.12 3.19
N GLU A 136 -3.93 22.47 2.22
CA GLU A 136 -3.41 21.25 1.60
C GLU A 136 -2.01 21.45 0.99
N LEU A 137 -1.80 22.53 0.22
CA LEU A 137 -0.48 22.86 -0.32
C LEU A 137 0.57 23.10 0.76
N LYS A 138 0.19 23.76 1.87
CA LYS A 138 1.09 23.95 3.00
C LYS A 138 1.42 22.64 3.69
N GLU A 139 0.44 21.74 3.82
CA GLU A 139 0.68 20.44 4.43
C GLU A 139 1.59 19.57 3.54
N TYR A 140 1.40 19.56 2.22
CA TYR A 140 2.36 18.92 1.30
C TYR A 140 3.77 19.51 1.46
N GLN A 141 3.89 20.84 1.55
CA GLN A 141 5.17 21.49 1.77
C GLN A 141 5.83 21.08 3.10
N ARG A 142 5.04 21.02 4.19
CA ARG A 142 5.51 20.63 5.53
C ARG A 142 5.93 19.15 5.57
N ARG A 143 5.16 18.25 4.98
CA ARG A 143 5.39 16.79 4.97
C ARG A 143 6.45 16.36 3.97
N SER A 144 6.85 17.23 3.03
CA SER A 144 7.88 16.89 2.05
C SER A 144 9.22 16.60 2.71
N LYS A 145 9.75 15.39 2.48
CA LYS A 145 11.06 14.95 2.98
C LYS A 145 12.20 15.75 2.34
N PHE A 146 12.03 16.22 1.10
CA PHE A 146 13.01 17.06 0.41
C PHE A 146 13.17 18.42 1.11
N ASN A 147 12.05 19.06 1.52
CA ASN A 147 12.09 20.31 2.29
C ASN A 147 12.76 20.11 3.64
N TRP A 148 12.50 18.95 4.28
CA TRP A 148 13.12 18.63 5.55
C TRP A 148 14.64 18.48 5.41
N LEU A 149 15.12 17.74 4.42
CA LEU A 149 16.54 17.57 4.12
C LEU A 149 17.21 18.91 3.80
N ARG A 150 16.58 19.76 2.97
CA ARG A 150 17.11 21.09 2.66
C ARG A 150 17.25 21.98 3.88
N LYS A 151 16.35 21.86 4.85
CA LYS A 151 16.37 22.71 6.03
C LYS A 151 17.28 22.21 7.15
N TYR A 152 17.28 20.91 7.39
CA TYR A 152 17.93 20.33 8.56
C TYR A 152 19.16 19.49 8.24
N GLU A 153 19.29 18.99 7.01
CA GLU A 153 20.44 18.21 6.55
C GLU A 153 20.94 18.69 5.18
N MET A 154 21.26 19.98 5.08
CA MET A 154 21.65 20.60 3.82
C MET A 154 22.87 19.93 3.17
N GLU A 155 23.83 19.42 3.94
CA GLU A 155 25.02 18.75 3.40
C GLU A 155 24.65 17.40 2.76
N SER A 156 23.77 16.61 3.37
CA SER A 156 23.21 15.40 2.77
C SER A 156 22.43 15.72 1.50
N TYR A 157 21.61 16.80 1.54
CA TYR A 157 20.86 17.25 0.37
C TYR A 157 21.77 17.65 -0.82
N LYS A 158 22.85 18.41 -0.56
CA LYS A 158 23.81 18.82 -1.59
C LYS A 158 24.58 17.64 -2.18
N ARG A 159 24.99 16.67 -1.36
CA ARG A 159 25.66 15.45 -1.79
C ARG A 159 24.74 14.51 -2.56
N THR A 160 23.43 14.64 -2.42
CA THR A 160 22.49 13.81 -3.15
C THR A 160 22.50 14.17 -4.63
N TYR A 161 22.89 13.22 -5.45
CA TYR A 161 22.76 13.27 -6.90
C TYR A 161 21.33 12.96 -7.33
N MET A 162 20.74 11.86 -6.77
CA MET A 162 19.40 11.41 -7.14
C MET A 162 18.61 10.97 -5.90
N PHE A 163 17.33 11.30 -5.85
CA PHE A 163 16.38 10.77 -4.87
C PHE A 163 15.64 9.61 -5.49
N LEU A 164 15.91 8.41 -5.02
CA LEU A 164 15.34 7.17 -5.52
C LEU A 164 14.22 6.67 -4.61
N THR A 165 13.24 5.97 -5.18
CA THR A 165 12.38 5.08 -4.40
C THR A 165 13.13 3.77 -4.11
N THR A 166 12.56 2.90 -3.29
CA THR A 166 13.16 1.59 -3.01
C THR A 166 13.32 0.74 -4.28
N SER A 167 12.32 0.76 -5.17
CA SER A 167 12.38 0.03 -6.46
C SER A 167 13.44 0.59 -7.39
N SER A 168 13.55 1.90 -7.49
CA SER A 168 14.56 2.58 -8.29
C SER A 168 15.97 2.31 -7.75
N TYR A 169 16.14 2.21 -6.44
CA TYR A 169 17.41 1.86 -5.81
C TYR A 169 17.83 0.41 -6.12
N ILE A 170 16.92 -0.55 -6.05
CA ILE A 170 17.16 -1.94 -6.46
C ILE A 170 17.44 -2.00 -7.97
N PHE A 171 16.68 -1.27 -8.78
CA PHE A 171 16.86 -1.20 -10.23
C PHE A 171 18.25 -0.66 -10.59
N HIS A 172 18.70 0.42 -9.93
CA HIS A 172 20.05 0.96 -10.13
C HIS A 172 21.13 -0.09 -9.82
N ALA A 173 20.99 -0.80 -8.70
CA ALA A 173 21.96 -1.85 -8.32
C ALA A 173 21.98 -3.05 -9.30
N LEU A 174 20.89 -3.31 -10.01
CA LEU A 174 20.83 -4.33 -11.06
C LEU A 174 21.41 -3.88 -12.40
N THR A 175 21.24 -2.58 -12.76
CA THR A 175 21.43 -2.11 -14.15
C THR A 175 22.46 -1.01 -14.31
N ASN A 176 22.92 -0.40 -13.22
CA ASN A 176 23.73 0.83 -13.19
C ASN A 176 23.04 2.04 -13.89
N GLN A 177 21.70 2.05 -13.93
CA GLN A 177 20.91 3.14 -14.51
C GLN A 177 19.97 3.74 -13.45
N PHE A 178 19.65 5.02 -13.61
CA PHE A 178 18.69 5.73 -12.78
C PHE A 178 17.35 5.86 -13.52
N LYS A 179 16.36 5.06 -13.17
CA LYS A 179 14.97 5.16 -13.64
C LYS A 179 14.01 4.75 -12.53
N ASP A 180 12.78 5.19 -12.61
CA ASP A 180 11.70 4.76 -11.73
C ASP A 180 10.42 4.51 -12.53
N CYS A 181 9.43 3.84 -11.92
CA CYS A 181 8.14 3.63 -12.56
C CYS A 181 7.15 4.73 -12.16
N SER A 182 6.39 5.25 -13.13
CA SER A 182 5.36 6.27 -12.87
C SER A 182 4.28 5.81 -11.89
N SER A 183 3.98 4.51 -11.86
CA SER A 183 2.99 3.90 -10.97
C SER A 183 3.57 3.51 -9.60
N MET A 184 4.88 3.67 -9.40
CA MET A 184 5.53 3.59 -8.09
C MET A 184 5.42 4.90 -7.32
N ILE A 185 5.31 6.04 -8.02
CA ILE A 185 5.36 7.35 -7.42
C ILE A 185 3.99 7.73 -6.85
N VAL A 186 3.89 7.75 -5.54
CA VAL A 186 2.69 8.13 -4.80
C VAL A 186 3.03 9.11 -3.69
N GLY A 187 2.03 9.83 -3.19
CA GLY A 187 2.15 10.67 -2.02
C GLY A 187 2.94 11.96 -2.27
N LEU A 188 4.01 12.18 -1.50
CA LEU A 188 4.66 13.48 -1.36
C LEU A 188 5.79 13.73 -2.38
N PHE A 189 5.51 13.46 -3.65
CA PHE A 189 6.41 13.74 -4.78
C PHE A 189 5.79 14.76 -5.75
N PRO A 190 6.60 15.52 -6.51
CA PRO A 190 6.10 16.48 -7.49
C PRO A 190 5.66 15.78 -8.79
N ILE A 191 4.69 14.87 -8.69
CA ILE A 191 4.13 14.10 -9.81
C ILE A 191 2.81 14.72 -10.30
N ASP A 192 2.57 14.68 -11.60
CA ASP A 192 1.25 14.84 -12.22
C ASP A 192 0.58 13.47 -12.29
N LEU A 193 -0.24 13.14 -11.30
CA LEU A 193 -0.94 11.85 -11.24
C LEU A 193 -1.93 11.64 -12.39
N LYS A 194 -2.43 12.70 -13.03
CA LYS A 194 -3.29 12.58 -14.19
C LYS A 194 -2.50 12.23 -15.45
N GLY A 195 -1.32 12.82 -15.61
CA GLY A 195 -0.43 12.56 -16.73
C GLY A 195 0.56 11.41 -16.50
N LEU A 196 0.62 10.84 -15.29
CA LEU A 196 1.56 9.81 -14.86
C LEU A 196 3.02 10.15 -15.22
N GLN A 197 3.40 11.39 -14.94
CA GLN A 197 4.72 11.94 -15.24
C GLN A 197 5.12 12.98 -14.19
N TRP A 198 6.39 13.35 -14.15
CA TRP A 198 6.81 14.47 -13.33
C TRP A 198 6.06 15.75 -13.70
N HIS A 199 5.66 16.52 -12.71
CA HIS A 199 4.81 17.68 -12.91
C HIS A 199 5.46 18.71 -13.83
N PRO A 200 4.77 19.27 -14.87
CA PRO A 200 5.39 20.17 -15.84
C PRO A 200 5.69 21.57 -15.30
N ARG A 201 5.12 21.95 -14.14
CA ARG A 201 5.25 23.30 -13.56
C ARG A 201 6.34 23.36 -12.51
N GLU A 202 7.34 24.19 -12.73
CA GLU A 202 8.48 24.41 -11.80
C GLU A 202 8.06 24.79 -10.36
N VAL A 203 6.94 25.53 -10.21
CA VAL A 203 6.44 25.95 -8.90
C VAL A 203 6.13 24.74 -7.99
N VAL A 204 5.73 23.60 -8.56
CA VAL A 204 5.44 22.38 -7.80
C VAL A 204 6.73 21.85 -7.18
N TYR A 205 7.82 21.80 -7.93
CA TYR A 205 9.12 21.39 -7.39
C TYR A 205 9.59 22.31 -6.26
N LYS A 206 9.34 23.62 -6.38
CA LYS A 206 9.62 24.59 -5.31
C LYS A 206 8.77 24.35 -4.05
N ILE A 207 7.52 23.90 -4.21
CA ILE A 207 6.66 23.52 -3.07
C ILE A 207 7.25 22.30 -2.37
N PHE A 208 7.64 21.27 -3.12
CA PHE A 208 8.23 20.06 -2.55
C PHE A 208 9.70 20.25 -2.11
N GLY A 209 10.39 21.28 -2.59
CA GLY A 209 11.78 21.58 -2.23
C GLY A 209 12.80 20.66 -2.88
N VAL A 210 12.56 20.22 -4.11
CA VAL A 210 13.47 19.37 -4.88
C VAL A 210 13.66 19.94 -6.28
N GLU A 211 14.86 19.81 -6.85
CA GLU A 211 15.13 20.11 -8.25
C GLU A 211 14.73 18.92 -9.12
N ARG A 212 14.20 19.22 -10.34
CA ARG A 212 13.76 18.18 -11.29
C ARG A 212 14.90 17.20 -11.64
N GLU A 213 16.11 17.71 -11.74
CA GLU A 213 17.33 16.98 -12.10
C GLU A 213 17.75 15.95 -11.05
N LYS A 214 17.27 16.10 -9.81
CA LYS A 214 17.50 15.14 -8.71
C LYS A 214 16.44 14.02 -8.65
N LEU A 215 15.55 13.97 -9.62
CA LEU A 215 14.50 12.93 -9.72
C LEU A 215 14.74 12.09 -10.99
N PRO A 216 14.71 10.75 -10.91
CA PRO A 216 15.00 9.86 -12.03
C PRO A 216 13.95 10.01 -13.14
N PRO A 217 14.29 9.71 -14.41
CA PRO A 217 13.31 9.55 -15.47
C PRO A 217 12.28 8.49 -15.11
N LEU A 218 11.01 8.71 -15.48
CA LEU A 218 9.93 7.75 -15.25
C LEU A 218 9.71 6.89 -16.49
N VAL A 219 9.46 5.60 -16.24
CA VAL A 219 9.02 4.60 -17.23
C VAL A 219 7.62 4.12 -16.91
N SER A 220 6.97 3.50 -17.88
CA SER A 220 5.69 2.79 -17.69
C SER A 220 5.90 1.43 -17.00
N PRO A 221 4.92 0.89 -16.27
CA PRO A 221 5.03 -0.42 -15.59
C PRO A 221 5.41 -1.59 -16.52
N THR A 222 5.03 -1.54 -17.78
CA THR A 222 5.35 -2.57 -18.80
C THR A 222 6.50 -2.21 -19.72
N GLU A 223 7.26 -1.18 -19.40
CA GLU A 223 8.45 -0.83 -20.17
C GLU A 223 9.65 -1.65 -19.70
N ILE A 224 10.41 -2.21 -20.62
CA ILE A 224 11.72 -2.76 -20.30
C ILE A 224 12.62 -1.57 -19.92
N ALA A 225 12.77 -1.37 -18.62
CA ALA A 225 13.46 -0.20 -18.07
C ALA A 225 14.98 -0.26 -18.33
N GLY A 226 15.54 -1.47 -18.38
CA GLY A 226 16.97 -1.70 -18.60
C GLY A 226 17.28 -3.18 -18.70
N THR A 227 18.57 -3.50 -18.63
CA THR A 227 19.05 -4.88 -18.60
C THR A 227 20.05 -5.07 -17.47
N VAL A 228 20.09 -6.27 -16.92
CA VAL A 228 21.00 -6.64 -15.84
C VAL A 228 22.46 -6.44 -16.28
N SER A 229 23.21 -5.62 -15.55
CA SER A 229 24.62 -5.37 -15.75
C SER A 229 25.49 -6.58 -15.32
N GLU A 230 26.78 -6.59 -15.66
CA GLU A 230 27.70 -7.61 -15.17
C GLU A 230 27.79 -7.60 -13.63
N GLU A 231 27.84 -6.40 -13.03
CA GLU A 231 27.88 -6.25 -11.58
C GLU A 231 26.57 -6.70 -10.94
N GLY A 232 25.42 -6.31 -11.50
CA GLY A 232 24.10 -6.76 -11.07
C GLY A 232 23.98 -8.28 -11.12
N ALA A 233 24.42 -8.90 -12.22
CA ALA A 233 24.41 -10.37 -12.38
C ALA A 233 25.18 -11.07 -11.25
N ARG A 234 26.38 -10.57 -10.96
CA ARG A 234 27.24 -11.11 -9.91
C ARG A 234 26.62 -10.95 -8.51
N ASN A 235 26.07 -9.75 -8.22
CA ASN A 235 25.57 -9.41 -6.89
C ASN A 235 24.22 -10.09 -6.58
N PHE A 236 23.32 -10.18 -7.57
CA PHE A 236 21.99 -10.77 -7.40
C PHE A 236 21.90 -12.26 -7.80
N GLY A 237 22.97 -12.82 -8.38
CA GLY A 237 22.97 -14.21 -8.82
C GLY A 237 22.09 -14.50 -10.04
N VAL A 238 21.71 -13.50 -10.80
CA VAL A 238 20.85 -13.58 -11.98
C VAL A 238 21.68 -13.53 -13.27
N PRO A 239 21.20 -14.05 -14.43
CA PRO A 239 21.91 -13.91 -15.70
C PRO A 239 22.11 -12.45 -16.13
N GLN A 240 23.31 -12.13 -16.64
CA GLN A 240 23.59 -10.83 -17.26
C GLN A 240 22.72 -10.63 -18.51
N GLY A 241 22.31 -9.40 -18.77
CA GLY A 241 21.53 -9.04 -19.96
C GLY A 241 20.03 -9.34 -19.86
N LEU A 242 19.53 -9.96 -18.77
CA LEU A 242 18.09 -10.12 -18.59
C LEU A 242 17.39 -8.75 -18.59
N PRO A 243 16.24 -8.62 -19.26
CA PRO A 243 15.37 -7.45 -19.13
C PRO A 243 14.97 -7.20 -17.68
N VAL A 244 14.96 -5.94 -17.26
CA VAL A 244 14.48 -5.52 -15.92
C VAL A 244 13.26 -4.63 -16.11
N ILE A 245 12.18 -4.97 -15.44
CA ILE A 245 10.91 -4.24 -15.41
C ILE A 245 10.75 -3.66 -14.01
N ILE A 246 10.54 -2.33 -13.92
CA ILE A 246 10.10 -1.70 -12.68
C ILE A 246 8.58 -1.70 -12.73
N GLY A 247 7.95 -2.61 -11.99
CA GLY A 247 6.50 -2.69 -11.84
C GLY A 247 5.93 -1.52 -11.05
N ALA A 248 4.64 -1.56 -10.81
CA ALA A 248 3.97 -0.61 -9.94
C ALA A 248 4.30 -0.85 -8.46
N GLY A 249 3.84 0.05 -7.58
CA GLY A 249 3.90 -0.16 -6.15
C GLY A 249 3.15 -1.42 -5.71
N ASP A 250 3.50 -1.94 -4.54
CA ASP A 250 2.96 -3.19 -3.99
C ASP A 250 1.43 -3.30 -4.10
N LYS A 251 0.69 -2.26 -3.74
CA LYS A 251 -0.77 -2.27 -3.79
C LYS A 251 -1.33 -2.31 -5.22
N GLN A 252 -0.83 -1.45 -6.10
CA GLN A 252 -1.24 -1.46 -7.51
C GLN A 252 -0.88 -2.80 -8.20
N SER A 253 0.24 -3.42 -7.79
CA SER A 253 0.60 -4.75 -8.26
C SER A 253 -0.30 -5.83 -7.65
N GLU A 254 -0.78 -5.69 -6.39
CA GLU A 254 -1.80 -6.57 -5.79
C GLU A 254 -3.10 -6.53 -6.60
N LEU A 255 -3.58 -5.34 -6.98
CA LEU A 255 -4.76 -5.17 -7.83
C LEU A 255 -4.64 -5.97 -9.15
N LEU A 256 -3.49 -5.85 -9.83
CA LEU A 256 -3.22 -6.61 -11.06
C LEU A 256 -3.09 -8.11 -10.79
N GLY A 257 -2.33 -8.50 -9.77
CA GLY A 257 -2.13 -9.91 -9.39
C GLY A 257 -3.40 -10.59 -8.90
N ALA A 258 -4.36 -9.82 -8.38
CA ALA A 258 -5.71 -10.29 -8.13
C ALA A 258 -6.51 -10.50 -9.43
N GLY A 259 -6.01 -10.01 -10.57
CA GLY A 259 -6.73 -10.01 -11.84
C GLY A 259 -7.93 -9.06 -11.84
N ALA A 260 -7.98 -8.09 -10.95
CA ALA A 260 -9.03 -7.07 -10.88
C ALA A 260 -8.74 -5.99 -11.95
N ILE A 261 -8.92 -6.36 -13.21
CA ILE A 261 -8.60 -5.52 -14.38
C ILE A 261 -9.83 -4.92 -15.04
N SER A 262 -11.00 -5.05 -14.44
CA SER A 262 -12.23 -4.40 -14.85
C SER A 262 -12.73 -3.44 -13.77
N ASN A 263 -13.63 -2.53 -14.14
CA ASN A 263 -14.15 -1.51 -13.22
C ASN A 263 -15.31 -1.98 -12.33
N ASP A 264 -15.55 -3.29 -12.29
CA ASP A 264 -16.59 -3.94 -11.49
C ASP A 264 -16.04 -5.04 -10.57
N VAL A 265 -14.73 -5.31 -10.63
CA VAL A 265 -14.04 -6.22 -9.72
C VAL A 265 -13.10 -5.40 -8.83
N ALA A 266 -13.35 -5.41 -7.52
CA ALA A 266 -12.47 -4.75 -6.56
C ALA A 266 -11.51 -5.75 -5.90
N GLU A 267 -10.30 -5.29 -5.60
CA GLU A 267 -9.36 -6.01 -4.76
C GLU A 267 -9.48 -5.52 -3.31
N ILE A 268 -9.41 -6.45 -2.36
CA ILE A 268 -9.26 -6.17 -0.94
C ILE A 268 -7.97 -6.80 -0.44
N SER A 269 -7.09 -5.99 0.13
CA SER A 269 -5.86 -6.44 0.79
C SER A 269 -6.04 -6.39 2.31
N TYR A 270 -6.02 -7.55 2.97
CA TYR A 270 -6.01 -7.67 4.42
C TYR A 270 -4.57 -7.80 4.96
N GLY A 271 -3.87 -6.69 4.95
CA GLY A 271 -2.51 -6.55 5.47
C GLY A 271 -2.45 -5.74 6.76
N THR A 272 -1.27 -5.26 7.17
CA THR A 272 -1.08 -4.35 8.31
C THR A 272 -2.01 -3.15 8.22
N ALA A 273 -2.09 -2.52 7.06
CA ALA A 273 -3.22 -1.70 6.64
C ALA A 273 -4.22 -2.59 5.88
N ALA A 274 -5.50 -2.23 5.87
CA ALA A 274 -6.47 -2.84 5.00
C ALA A 274 -6.87 -1.85 3.89
N VAL A 275 -6.98 -2.35 2.68
CA VAL A 275 -7.18 -1.52 1.48
C VAL A 275 -8.28 -2.13 0.62
N ILE A 276 -9.06 -1.28 -0.03
CA ILE A 276 -9.92 -1.64 -1.15
C ILE A 276 -9.50 -0.86 -2.37
N GLU A 277 -9.24 -1.53 -3.48
CA GLU A 277 -8.83 -0.91 -4.73
C GLU A 277 -9.78 -1.27 -5.87
N LEU A 278 -10.00 -0.30 -6.75
CA LEU A 278 -10.75 -0.47 -7.99
C LEU A 278 -9.97 0.12 -9.15
N LEU A 279 -9.85 -0.63 -10.25
CA LEU A 279 -9.25 -0.12 -11.48
C LEU A 279 -10.18 0.88 -12.16
N SER A 280 -9.61 1.99 -12.62
CA SER A 280 -10.32 3.02 -13.38
C SER A 280 -9.56 3.40 -14.65
N ASN A 281 -10.27 3.55 -15.76
CA ASN A 281 -9.73 4.11 -16.99
C ASN A 281 -9.83 5.65 -17.04
N LYS A 282 -10.25 6.27 -15.95
CA LYS A 282 -10.38 7.72 -15.80
C LYS A 282 -9.70 8.16 -14.50
N TYR A 283 -9.03 9.31 -14.55
CA TYR A 283 -8.53 9.96 -13.35
C TYR A 283 -9.68 10.56 -12.55
N VAL A 284 -9.97 10.00 -11.39
CA VAL A 284 -11.07 10.41 -10.50
C VAL A 284 -10.48 10.87 -9.18
N THR A 285 -10.94 11.98 -8.63
CA THR A 285 -10.50 12.50 -7.32
C THR A 285 -11.67 12.66 -6.38
N HIS A 286 -11.41 12.52 -5.10
CA HIS A 286 -12.38 12.81 -4.04
C HIS A 286 -12.03 14.12 -3.32
N PRO A 287 -12.99 15.05 -3.14
CA PRO A 287 -12.73 16.37 -2.56
C PRO A 287 -12.21 16.33 -1.11
N THR A 288 -12.58 15.31 -0.36
CA THR A 288 -12.22 15.11 1.06
C THR A 288 -11.20 13.99 1.26
N MET A 289 -10.55 13.51 0.19
CA MET A 289 -9.53 12.44 0.24
C MET A 289 -9.99 11.17 0.99
N ASP A 290 -11.26 10.78 0.87
CA ASP A 290 -11.73 9.49 1.40
C ASP A 290 -11.13 8.31 0.62
N PHE A 291 -10.67 8.53 -0.61
CA PHE A 291 -9.85 7.60 -1.36
C PHE A 291 -8.76 8.36 -2.13
N PHE A 292 -7.70 7.66 -2.45
CA PHE A 292 -6.58 8.15 -3.26
C PHE A 292 -6.70 7.62 -4.69
N THR A 293 -6.04 8.31 -5.61
CA THR A 293 -5.96 7.92 -7.03
C THR A 293 -4.50 7.89 -7.46
N TRP A 294 -3.99 6.70 -7.69
CA TRP A 294 -2.62 6.42 -8.06
C TRP A 294 -2.53 5.84 -9.46
N GLY A 295 -1.36 5.91 -10.10
CA GLY A 295 -1.12 5.16 -11.34
C GLY A 295 -1.26 3.66 -11.09
N ALA A 296 -2.04 2.97 -11.89
CA ALA A 296 -2.19 1.51 -11.80
C ALA A 296 -1.00 0.77 -12.45
N ALA A 297 -0.85 -0.53 -12.18
CA ALA A 297 0.08 -1.41 -12.89
C ALA A 297 -0.22 -1.48 -14.40
N ILE A 298 -1.47 -1.31 -14.78
CA ILE A 298 -1.87 -1.20 -16.19
C ILE A 298 -1.62 0.23 -16.69
N PRO A 299 -0.84 0.43 -17.76
CA PRO A 299 -0.55 1.75 -18.31
C PRO A 299 -1.80 2.57 -18.64
N ASN A 300 -1.76 3.87 -18.37
CA ASN A 300 -2.86 4.81 -18.59
C ASN A 300 -4.17 4.47 -17.84
N HIS A 301 -4.05 3.72 -16.76
CA HIS A 301 -5.15 3.46 -15.82
C HIS A 301 -4.76 3.92 -14.42
N TRP A 302 -5.75 4.03 -13.56
CA TRP A 302 -5.58 4.47 -12.17
C TRP A 302 -6.18 3.44 -11.22
N ALA A 303 -5.52 3.24 -10.09
CA ALA A 303 -6.06 2.54 -8.93
C ALA A 303 -6.75 3.57 -8.01
N LEU A 304 -8.02 3.36 -7.72
CA LEU A 304 -8.78 4.12 -6.74
C LEU A 304 -8.69 3.37 -5.42
N GLU A 305 -7.91 3.91 -4.47
CA GLU A 305 -7.50 3.24 -3.24
C GLU A 305 -8.21 3.82 -2.02
N GLY A 306 -9.06 3.04 -1.38
CA GLY A 306 -9.61 3.30 -0.06
C GLY A 306 -8.76 2.62 1.02
N PHE A 307 -8.38 3.35 2.09
CA PHE A 307 -7.34 2.95 3.00
C PHE A 307 -7.79 2.96 4.46
N VAL A 308 -7.57 1.87 5.19
CA VAL A 308 -7.72 1.74 6.64
C VAL A 308 -6.34 1.56 7.25
N GLY A 309 -5.75 2.62 7.77
CA GLY A 309 -4.33 2.69 8.14
C GLY A 309 -3.87 1.69 9.20
N ARG A 310 -4.76 1.26 10.08
CA ARG A 310 -4.53 0.20 11.08
C ARG A 310 -5.50 -0.95 10.87
N GLY A 311 -5.45 -1.58 9.68
CA GLY A 311 -6.27 -2.72 9.33
C GLY A 311 -5.99 -3.93 10.22
N TYR A 312 -5.36 -4.96 9.70
CA TYR A 312 -5.04 -6.17 10.49
C TYR A 312 -3.90 -5.98 11.51
N TRP A 313 -3.26 -4.81 11.55
CA TRP A 313 -2.49 -4.39 12.71
C TRP A 313 -3.32 -4.46 14.02
N MET A 314 -4.63 -4.21 13.93
CA MET A 314 -5.54 -4.31 15.07
C MET A 314 -5.65 -5.75 15.60
N VAL A 315 -5.46 -6.76 14.76
CA VAL A 315 -5.37 -8.16 15.20
C VAL A 315 -4.13 -8.37 16.07
N SER A 316 -2.98 -7.84 15.65
CA SER A 316 -1.75 -7.90 16.46
C SER A 316 -1.88 -7.11 17.76
N TRP A 317 -2.53 -5.94 17.72
CA TRP A 317 -2.87 -5.17 18.91
C TRP A 317 -3.78 -5.97 19.85
N PHE A 318 -4.84 -6.59 19.31
CA PHE A 318 -5.78 -7.39 20.09
C PHE A 318 -5.06 -8.59 20.76
N LYS A 319 -4.21 -9.31 20.05
CA LYS A 319 -3.43 -10.42 20.62
C LYS A 319 -2.59 -9.95 21.81
N ARG A 320 -1.85 -8.86 21.65
CA ARG A 320 -0.98 -8.32 22.67
C ARG A 320 -1.73 -7.87 23.94
N GLU A 321 -2.88 -7.22 23.77
CA GLU A 321 -3.61 -6.61 24.88
C GLU A 321 -4.63 -7.56 25.54
N PHE A 322 -5.24 -8.47 24.78
CA PHE A 322 -6.40 -9.25 25.26
C PHE A 322 -6.25 -10.77 25.12
N ALA A 323 -5.23 -11.27 24.42
CA ALA A 323 -5.18 -12.67 24.04
C ALA A 323 -3.76 -13.29 24.10
N LYS A 324 -2.90 -12.87 25.02
CA LYS A 324 -1.53 -13.41 25.17
C LYS A 324 -1.49 -14.93 25.35
N TYR A 325 -2.44 -15.50 26.08
CA TYR A 325 -2.55 -16.94 26.29
C TYR A 325 -2.75 -17.72 24.96
N VAL A 326 -3.33 -17.09 23.94
CA VAL A 326 -3.53 -17.74 22.63
C VAL A 326 -2.20 -18.02 21.95
N GLU A 327 -1.17 -17.19 22.17
CA GLU A 327 0.17 -17.44 21.65
C GLU A 327 0.79 -18.71 22.26
N GLU A 328 0.66 -18.88 23.59
CA GLU A 328 1.13 -20.06 24.30
C GLU A 328 0.35 -21.34 23.90
N GLU A 329 -0.96 -21.21 23.67
CA GLU A 329 -1.81 -22.31 23.26
C GLU A 329 -1.51 -22.72 21.80
N ALA A 330 -1.33 -21.75 20.90
CA ALA A 330 -0.97 -22.00 19.51
C ALA A 330 0.39 -22.70 19.41
N GLU A 331 1.37 -22.30 20.22
CA GLU A 331 2.69 -22.97 20.27
C GLU A 331 2.55 -24.44 20.70
N LYS A 332 1.73 -24.73 21.71
CA LYS A 332 1.48 -26.11 22.19
C LYS A 332 0.79 -26.96 21.12
N LEU A 333 -0.09 -26.37 20.32
CA LEU A 333 -0.86 -27.04 19.27
C LEU A 333 -0.14 -27.06 17.91
N GLY A 334 0.98 -26.35 17.76
CA GLY A 334 1.71 -26.26 16.48
C GLY A 334 0.94 -25.50 15.41
N THR A 335 0.10 -24.54 15.79
CA THR A 335 -0.72 -23.72 14.89
C THR A 335 -0.39 -22.22 15.04
N GLN A 336 -1.05 -21.37 14.26
CA GLN A 336 -0.89 -19.92 14.39
C GLN A 336 -1.95 -19.35 15.35
N PRO A 337 -1.61 -18.34 16.20
CA PRO A 337 -2.56 -17.71 17.11
C PRO A 337 -3.84 -17.20 16.42
N GLU A 338 -3.71 -16.71 15.19
CA GLU A 338 -4.83 -16.23 14.39
C GLU A 338 -5.83 -17.33 14.03
N GLU A 339 -5.38 -18.56 13.83
CA GLU A 339 -6.27 -19.70 13.55
C GLU A 339 -7.17 -20.00 14.74
N LEU A 340 -6.63 -20.00 15.95
CA LEU A 340 -7.41 -20.19 17.17
C LEU A 340 -8.42 -19.06 17.39
N LEU A 341 -8.01 -17.82 17.19
CA LEU A 341 -8.89 -16.66 17.29
C LEU A 341 -10.02 -16.71 16.25
N ASN A 342 -9.74 -17.17 15.03
CA ASN A 342 -10.75 -17.31 13.99
C ASN A 342 -11.77 -18.39 14.35
N ILE A 343 -11.35 -19.52 14.94
CA ILE A 343 -12.26 -20.57 15.44
C ILE A 343 -13.16 -20.00 16.56
N GLU A 344 -12.59 -19.32 17.56
CA GLU A 344 -13.36 -18.68 18.62
C GLU A 344 -14.37 -17.64 18.08
N MET A 345 -14.01 -16.91 17.04
CA MET A 345 -14.86 -15.91 16.39
C MET A 345 -16.09 -16.52 15.73
N GLU A 346 -16.00 -17.73 15.19
CA GLU A 346 -17.12 -18.40 14.52
C GLU A 346 -18.28 -18.75 15.49
N GLU A 347 -17.99 -18.86 16.79
CA GLU A 347 -19.02 -19.07 17.82
C GLU A 347 -19.88 -17.82 18.07
N VAL A 348 -19.43 -16.65 17.66
CA VAL A 348 -20.13 -15.38 17.84
C VAL A 348 -21.05 -15.13 16.65
N PRO A 349 -22.32 -14.77 16.84
CA PRO A 349 -23.23 -14.52 15.72
C PRO A 349 -22.88 -13.24 14.95
N PRO A 350 -23.36 -13.08 13.69
CA PRO A 350 -23.23 -11.87 12.90
C PRO A 350 -23.65 -10.61 13.67
N GLY A 351 -22.86 -9.54 13.57
CA GLY A 351 -23.06 -8.28 14.28
C GLY A 351 -22.60 -8.33 15.73
N SER A 352 -21.78 -9.35 16.11
CA SER A 352 -21.08 -9.44 17.40
C SER A 352 -21.99 -9.20 18.64
N MET A 353 -23.24 -9.68 18.58
CA MET A 353 -24.28 -9.43 19.60
C MET A 353 -24.53 -7.93 19.88
N GLY A 354 -24.36 -7.07 18.88
CA GLY A 354 -24.55 -5.61 19.00
C GLY A 354 -23.29 -4.84 19.32
N LEU A 355 -22.15 -5.50 19.49
CA LEU A 355 -20.87 -4.83 19.63
C LEU A 355 -20.37 -4.40 18.25
N ILE A 356 -20.11 -3.12 18.06
CA ILE A 356 -19.68 -2.56 16.79
C ILE A 356 -18.41 -1.73 16.96
N LEU A 357 -17.45 -1.90 16.04
CA LEU A 357 -16.15 -1.22 16.08
C LEU A 357 -15.96 -0.32 14.88
N GLN A 358 -15.45 0.90 15.12
CA GLN A 358 -14.99 1.85 14.14
C GLN A 358 -13.45 1.87 14.11
N PRO A 359 -12.78 1.50 12.99
CA PRO A 359 -11.37 1.14 12.99
C PRO A 359 -10.41 2.34 12.83
N TYR A 360 -10.67 3.50 13.46
CA TYR A 360 -9.84 4.70 13.31
C TYR A 360 -8.72 4.77 14.37
N TRP A 361 -8.00 3.66 14.59
CA TRP A 361 -6.74 3.63 15.35
C TRP A 361 -5.61 4.40 14.65
N HIS A 362 -5.70 4.57 13.35
CA HIS A 362 -5.03 5.60 12.57
C HIS A 362 -6.09 6.62 12.17
N PRO A 363 -5.86 7.93 12.41
CA PRO A 363 -6.83 8.96 12.04
C PRO A 363 -7.14 8.96 10.54
N LEU A 364 -8.31 9.46 10.19
CA LEU A 364 -8.66 9.72 8.80
C LEU A 364 -7.79 10.84 8.23
N GLU A 365 -7.40 10.74 6.97
CA GLU A 365 -6.58 11.78 6.30
C GLU A 365 -7.26 13.17 6.30
N ASN A 366 -8.58 13.19 6.22
CA ASN A 366 -9.38 14.42 6.23
C ASN A 366 -9.81 14.86 7.64
N ASP A 367 -9.55 14.07 8.68
CA ASP A 367 -9.82 14.42 10.07
C ASP A 367 -8.76 13.84 11.02
N PRO A 368 -7.68 14.60 11.30
CA PRO A 368 -6.57 14.15 12.13
C PRO A 368 -6.95 13.96 13.62
N LEU A 369 -8.14 14.38 14.05
CA LEU A 369 -8.65 14.15 15.40
C LEU A 369 -9.60 12.96 15.50
N SER A 370 -9.89 12.29 14.39
CA SER A 370 -10.68 11.06 14.41
C SER A 370 -10.02 9.98 15.25
N LYS A 371 -10.82 9.20 15.94
CA LYS A 371 -10.37 8.11 16.83
C LYS A 371 -11.22 6.87 16.65
N GLY A 372 -10.62 5.72 16.88
CA GLY A 372 -11.33 4.46 16.97
C GLY A 372 -12.33 4.43 18.12
N ALA A 373 -13.39 3.67 17.95
CA ALA A 373 -14.42 3.49 18.96
C ALA A 373 -14.96 2.05 18.93
N ILE A 374 -15.36 1.55 20.11
CA ILE A 374 -16.14 0.33 20.25
C ILE A 374 -17.37 0.70 21.07
N ILE A 375 -18.55 0.41 20.56
CA ILE A 375 -19.82 0.72 21.21
C ILE A 375 -20.70 -0.54 21.34
N GLY A 376 -21.61 -0.56 22.32
CA GLY A 376 -22.60 -1.62 22.49
C GLY A 376 -22.24 -2.69 23.54
N PHE A 377 -21.29 -2.46 24.43
CA PHE A 377 -20.93 -3.41 25.49
C PHE A 377 -22.09 -3.71 26.45
N SER A 378 -22.22 -4.98 26.79
CA SER A 378 -23.07 -5.51 27.87
C SER A 378 -22.29 -6.58 28.65
N GLY A 379 -22.90 -7.15 29.72
CA GLY A 379 -22.27 -8.21 30.52
C GLY A 379 -22.00 -9.51 29.77
N GLU A 380 -22.60 -9.72 28.63
CA GLU A 380 -22.45 -10.94 27.83
C GLU A 380 -21.19 -10.92 26.92
N HIS A 381 -20.63 -9.74 26.68
CA HIS A 381 -19.52 -9.62 25.74
C HIS A 381 -18.20 -10.12 26.35
N THR A 382 -17.51 -10.94 25.58
CA THR A 382 -16.18 -11.48 25.91
C THR A 382 -15.17 -11.07 24.83
N ARG A 383 -13.90 -11.45 24.99
CA ARG A 383 -12.84 -11.17 24.02
C ARG A 383 -13.16 -11.63 22.58
N LYS A 384 -13.84 -12.77 22.42
CA LYS A 384 -14.20 -13.28 21.09
C LYS A 384 -15.20 -12.38 20.36
N HIS A 385 -16.09 -11.69 21.09
CA HIS A 385 -16.96 -10.68 20.51
C HIS A 385 -16.19 -9.45 20.08
N ILE A 386 -15.17 -9.00 20.85
CA ILE A 386 -14.29 -7.90 20.48
C ILE A 386 -13.50 -8.25 19.22
N TYR A 387 -12.95 -9.48 19.14
CA TYR A 387 -12.19 -9.92 17.97
C TYR A 387 -13.07 -9.95 16.70
N ARG A 388 -14.29 -10.49 16.81
CA ARG A 388 -15.25 -10.45 15.70
C ARG A 388 -15.62 -9.02 15.32
N ALA A 389 -15.87 -8.14 16.27
CA ALA A 389 -16.17 -6.73 16.02
C ALA A 389 -15.02 -6.00 15.32
N ILE A 390 -13.75 -6.39 15.58
CA ILE A 390 -12.58 -5.87 14.84
C ILE A 390 -12.66 -6.28 13.36
N VAL A 391 -12.86 -7.56 13.08
CA VAL A 391 -12.95 -8.08 11.69
C VAL A 391 -14.13 -7.44 10.95
N GLU A 392 -15.32 -7.42 11.58
CA GLU A 392 -16.51 -6.80 10.99
C GLU A 392 -16.34 -5.29 10.79
N GLY A 393 -15.73 -4.57 11.75
CA GLY A 393 -15.48 -3.13 11.69
C GLY A 393 -14.55 -2.73 10.56
N ILE A 394 -13.49 -3.50 10.32
CA ILE A 394 -12.58 -3.30 9.18
C ILE A 394 -13.35 -3.52 7.86
N ALA A 395 -14.14 -4.59 7.75
CA ALA A 395 -14.91 -4.89 6.56
C ALA A 395 -16.01 -3.83 6.29
N TYR A 396 -16.67 -3.31 7.34
CA TYR A 396 -17.61 -2.19 7.19
C TYR A 396 -16.95 -0.93 6.67
N GLU A 397 -15.76 -0.60 7.14
CA GLU A 397 -15.06 0.58 6.66
C GLU A 397 -14.62 0.42 5.21
N LEU A 398 -14.11 -0.75 4.82
CA LEU A 398 -13.79 -1.03 3.42
C LEU A 398 -15.04 -0.97 2.53
N ARG A 399 -16.20 -1.47 3.00
CA ARG A 399 -17.48 -1.31 2.29
C ARG A 399 -17.86 0.16 2.12
N ARG A 400 -17.71 0.98 3.18
CA ARG A 400 -17.98 2.43 3.10
C ARG A 400 -17.10 3.11 2.05
N LEU A 401 -15.81 2.79 2.04
CA LEU A 401 -14.84 3.31 1.08
C LEU A 401 -15.18 2.82 -0.34
N GLY A 402 -15.55 1.55 -0.50
CA GLY A 402 -16.00 1.00 -1.78
C GLY A 402 -17.22 1.73 -2.35
N GLU A 403 -18.25 1.99 -1.52
CA GLU A 403 -19.44 2.75 -1.93
C GLU A 403 -19.09 4.20 -2.36
N ILE A 404 -18.08 4.81 -1.71
CA ILE A 404 -17.61 6.15 -2.10
C ILE A 404 -16.89 6.08 -3.45
N ILE A 405 -16.03 5.08 -3.65
CA ILE A 405 -15.33 4.85 -4.93
C ILE A 405 -16.36 4.62 -6.05
N GLU A 406 -17.35 3.74 -5.86
CA GLU A 406 -18.44 3.50 -6.82
C GLU A 406 -19.16 4.79 -7.22
N LYS A 407 -19.55 5.58 -6.22
CA LYS A 407 -20.27 6.84 -6.44
C LYS A 407 -19.49 7.84 -7.28
N HIS A 408 -18.15 7.93 -7.08
CA HIS A 408 -17.33 8.94 -7.76
C HIS A 408 -16.76 8.45 -9.10
N SER A 409 -16.51 7.16 -9.24
CA SER A 409 -16.06 6.55 -10.49
C SER A 409 -17.20 6.31 -11.48
N GLY A 410 -18.43 6.20 -10.99
CA GLY A 410 -19.60 5.76 -11.75
C GLY A 410 -19.59 4.26 -12.04
N SER A 411 -18.74 3.51 -11.35
CA SER A 411 -18.64 2.05 -11.42
C SER A 411 -19.58 1.39 -10.41
N ARG A 412 -19.79 0.08 -10.55
CA ARG A 412 -20.48 -0.74 -9.56
C ARG A 412 -19.67 -2.01 -9.34
N ILE A 413 -19.27 -2.26 -8.10
CA ILE A 413 -18.53 -3.47 -7.73
C ILE A 413 -19.50 -4.65 -7.73
N SER A 414 -19.14 -5.71 -8.42
CA SER A 414 -19.93 -6.95 -8.55
C SER A 414 -19.23 -8.17 -7.96
N GLU A 415 -17.92 -8.12 -7.78
CA GLU A 415 -17.07 -9.20 -7.24
C GLU A 415 -15.91 -8.60 -6.42
N LEU A 416 -15.53 -9.29 -5.36
CA LEU A 416 -14.35 -8.99 -4.56
C LEU A 416 -13.29 -10.06 -4.75
N ARG A 417 -12.04 -9.65 -4.90
CA ARG A 417 -10.86 -10.52 -4.88
C ARG A 417 -9.98 -10.16 -3.72
N VAL A 418 -9.69 -11.12 -2.85
CA VAL A 418 -9.10 -10.82 -1.54
C VAL A 418 -7.70 -11.42 -1.43
N GLY A 419 -6.76 -10.54 -1.07
CA GLY A 419 -5.37 -10.83 -0.79
C GLY A 419 -4.97 -10.60 0.67
N GLY A 420 -3.68 -10.73 0.94
CA GLY A 420 -3.11 -10.52 2.26
C GLY A 420 -3.35 -11.66 3.26
N GLY A 421 -2.89 -11.46 4.50
CA GLY A 421 -2.92 -12.50 5.53
C GLY A 421 -4.33 -12.94 5.94
N GLY A 422 -5.28 -12.01 5.98
CA GLY A 422 -6.68 -12.29 6.34
C GLY A 422 -7.42 -13.17 5.34
N SER A 423 -7.01 -13.18 4.06
CA SER A 423 -7.62 -14.03 3.04
C SER A 423 -7.42 -15.54 3.27
N LYS A 424 -6.51 -15.92 4.16
CA LYS A 424 -6.26 -17.32 4.52
C LYS A 424 -7.36 -17.93 5.38
N SER A 425 -8.17 -17.11 6.07
CA SER A 425 -9.25 -17.55 6.95
C SER A 425 -10.59 -17.60 6.21
N ASP A 426 -11.25 -18.77 6.22
CA ASP A 426 -12.57 -18.94 5.64
C ASP A 426 -13.63 -18.08 6.34
N ALA A 427 -13.54 -17.98 7.66
CA ALA A 427 -14.42 -17.13 8.45
C ALA A 427 -14.34 -15.66 8.03
N ILE A 428 -13.12 -15.13 7.83
CA ILE A 428 -12.91 -13.74 7.39
C ILE A 428 -13.45 -13.54 5.96
N MET A 429 -13.18 -14.48 5.07
CA MET A 429 -13.68 -14.45 3.69
C MET A 429 -15.21 -14.45 3.66
N GLN A 430 -15.84 -15.30 4.47
CA GLN A 430 -17.31 -15.37 4.55
C GLN A 430 -17.92 -14.10 5.17
N ILE A 431 -17.32 -13.56 6.24
CA ILE A 431 -17.75 -12.29 6.84
C ILE A 431 -17.65 -11.15 5.82
N THR A 432 -16.59 -11.13 5.02
CA THR A 432 -16.41 -10.14 3.97
C THR A 432 -17.50 -10.25 2.91
N ALA A 433 -17.77 -11.48 2.42
CA ALA A 433 -18.84 -11.74 1.46
C ALA A 433 -20.21 -11.30 2.01
N ASP A 434 -20.51 -11.66 3.26
CA ASP A 434 -21.80 -11.33 3.90
C ASP A 434 -21.94 -9.82 4.13
N ILE A 435 -20.87 -9.11 4.55
CA ILE A 435 -20.91 -7.65 4.80
C ILE A 435 -21.06 -6.87 3.49
N PHE A 436 -20.33 -7.23 2.44
CA PHE A 436 -20.45 -6.56 1.14
C PHE A 436 -21.68 -7.00 0.34
N ASN A 437 -22.26 -8.14 0.70
CA ASN A 437 -23.29 -8.84 -0.06
C ASN A 437 -22.87 -9.07 -1.52
N LEU A 438 -21.60 -9.50 -1.70
CA LEU A 438 -20.97 -9.76 -2.99
C LEU A 438 -20.18 -11.08 -2.97
N PRO A 439 -20.10 -11.80 -4.10
CA PRO A 439 -19.18 -12.92 -4.24
C PRO A 439 -17.76 -12.45 -3.92
N THR A 440 -17.08 -13.21 -3.07
CA THR A 440 -15.74 -12.88 -2.56
C THR A 440 -14.80 -14.03 -2.88
N CYS A 441 -13.80 -13.78 -3.71
CA CYS A 441 -12.92 -14.79 -4.27
C CYS A 441 -11.55 -14.81 -3.56
N ARG A 442 -11.12 -16.00 -3.16
CA ARG A 442 -9.75 -16.30 -2.77
C ARG A 442 -8.99 -16.79 -4.00
N LEU A 443 -7.78 -16.30 -4.20
CA LEU A 443 -6.95 -16.66 -5.34
C LEU A 443 -6.02 -17.84 -5.03
N HIS A 444 -5.42 -18.42 -6.07
CA HIS A 444 -4.54 -19.58 -5.97
C HIS A 444 -3.22 -19.30 -5.22
N THR A 445 -2.80 -18.03 -5.17
CA THR A 445 -1.68 -17.55 -4.36
C THR A 445 -2.09 -16.36 -3.49
N SER A 446 -1.43 -16.18 -2.36
CA SER A 446 -1.55 -14.98 -1.52
C SER A 446 -0.49 -13.92 -1.82
N ASN A 447 0.47 -14.21 -2.71
CA ASN A 447 1.56 -13.31 -3.09
C ASN A 447 1.16 -12.45 -4.32
N LEU A 448 0.07 -11.70 -4.18
CA LEU A 448 -0.56 -10.99 -5.29
C LEU A 448 0.31 -9.87 -5.86
N SER A 449 1.05 -9.12 -5.02
CA SER A 449 1.98 -8.09 -5.49
C SER A 449 3.05 -8.67 -6.41
N ALA A 450 3.60 -9.82 -6.03
CA ALA A 450 4.60 -10.50 -6.83
C ALA A 450 4.01 -11.07 -8.13
N LEU A 451 2.80 -11.67 -8.07
CA LEU A 451 2.11 -12.15 -9.28
C LEU A 451 1.80 -10.98 -10.24
N GLY A 452 1.38 -9.83 -9.73
CA GLY A 452 1.14 -8.63 -10.54
C GLY A 452 2.40 -8.16 -11.27
N ALA A 453 3.55 -8.11 -10.57
CA ALA A 453 4.83 -7.78 -11.20
C ALA A 453 5.27 -8.84 -12.24
N ALA A 454 4.97 -10.13 -12.02
CA ALA A 454 5.19 -11.18 -13.03
C ALA A 454 4.31 -10.98 -14.27
N ILE A 455 3.05 -10.56 -14.09
CA ILE A 455 2.13 -10.22 -15.19
C ILE A 455 2.67 -9.02 -15.98
N ASP A 456 3.14 -7.96 -15.31
CA ASP A 456 3.79 -6.82 -15.99
C ASP A 456 4.96 -7.29 -16.86
N ALA A 457 5.82 -8.19 -16.34
CA ALA A 457 6.94 -8.75 -17.09
C ALA A 457 6.49 -9.60 -18.28
N ALA A 458 5.44 -10.43 -18.11
CA ALA A 458 4.91 -11.26 -19.17
C ALA A 458 4.35 -10.42 -20.35
N VAL A 459 3.65 -9.33 -20.04
CA VAL A 459 3.12 -8.40 -21.04
C VAL A 459 4.26 -7.58 -21.67
N ALA A 460 5.23 -7.09 -20.88
CA ALA A 460 6.39 -6.35 -21.38
C ALA A 460 7.22 -7.14 -22.39
N LEU A 461 7.37 -8.45 -22.18
CA LEU A 461 8.10 -9.36 -23.05
C LEU A 461 7.24 -9.96 -24.18
N LYS A 462 5.97 -9.61 -24.26
CA LYS A 462 5.00 -10.17 -25.22
C LYS A 462 4.89 -11.70 -25.16
N ILE A 463 5.02 -12.26 -23.97
CA ILE A 463 4.69 -13.66 -23.69
C ILE A 463 3.17 -13.83 -23.70
N HIS A 464 2.48 -12.81 -23.21
CA HIS A 464 1.04 -12.60 -23.40
C HIS A 464 0.86 -11.27 -24.15
N ASP A 465 -0.04 -11.22 -25.11
CA ASP A 465 -0.22 -10.06 -25.99
C ASP A 465 -0.77 -8.82 -25.25
N ASN A 466 -1.53 -9.06 -24.18
CA ASN A 466 -2.21 -8.01 -23.42
C ASN A 466 -2.56 -8.46 -21.99
N PHE A 467 -2.99 -7.53 -21.15
CA PHE A 467 -3.37 -7.82 -19.76
C PHE A 467 -4.56 -8.79 -19.62
N PRO A 468 -5.67 -8.68 -20.39
CA PRO A 468 -6.74 -9.68 -20.32
C PRO A 468 -6.26 -11.10 -20.57
N GLU A 469 -5.40 -11.32 -21.55
CA GLU A 469 -4.81 -12.64 -21.83
C GLU A 469 -3.88 -13.09 -20.70
N ALA A 470 -2.98 -12.21 -20.24
CA ALA A 470 -2.08 -12.51 -19.14
C ALA A 470 -2.85 -12.91 -17.87
N VAL A 471 -3.87 -12.15 -17.51
CA VAL A 471 -4.72 -12.46 -16.34
C VAL A 471 -5.48 -13.76 -16.53
N ALA A 472 -6.04 -14.03 -17.70
CA ALA A 472 -6.75 -15.28 -17.98
C ALA A 472 -5.84 -16.53 -17.85
N ASN A 473 -4.55 -16.39 -18.18
CA ASN A 473 -3.58 -17.48 -18.10
C ASN A 473 -2.89 -17.60 -16.73
N MET A 474 -2.65 -16.47 -16.04
CA MET A 474 -1.80 -16.43 -14.86
C MET A 474 -2.58 -16.33 -13.54
N VAL A 475 -3.83 -15.86 -13.55
CA VAL A 475 -4.64 -15.69 -12.33
C VAL A 475 -5.75 -16.74 -12.28
N ARG A 476 -5.89 -17.40 -11.14
CA ARG A 476 -6.94 -18.41 -10.94
C ARG A 476 -7.67 -18.17 -9.62
N VAL A 477 -9.00 -18.20 -9.67
CA VAL A 477 -9.82 -18.27 -8.46
C VAL A 477 -9.69 -19.68 -7.88
N LYS A 478 -9.30 -19.76 -6.61
CA LYS A 478 -9.21 -21.00 -5.86
C LYS A 478 -10.55 -21.37 -5.24
N GLU A 479 -11.24 -20.36 -4.71
CA GLU A 479 -12.49 -20.55 -3.98
C GLU A 479 -13.33 -19.27 -4.01
N THR A 480 -14.64 -19.42 -4.03
CA THR A 480 -15.61 -18.30 -4.01
C THR A 480 -16.54 -18.46 -2.81
N PHE A 481 -16.60 -17.42 -1.99
CA PHE A 481 -17.51 -17.30 -0.86
C PHE A 481 -18.74 -16.52 -1.30
N THR A 482 -19.88 -17.19 -1.31
CA THR A 482 -21.17 -16.56 -1.65
C THR A 482 -21.80 -15.97 -0.39
N PRO A 483 -22.36 -14.77 -0.45
CA PRO A 483 -23.08 -14.18 0.68
C PRO A 483 -24.19 -15.09 1.21
N ARG A 484 -24.27 -15.22 2.53
CA ARG A 484 -25.39 -15.89 3.20
C ARG A 484 -26.51 -14.87 3.39
N GLU A 485 -27.63 -15.07 2.76
CA GLU A 485 -28.72 -14.08 2.68
C GLU A 485 -29.18 -13.56 4.04
N GLU A 486 -29.29 -14.44 5.04
CA GLU A 486 -29.68 -14.07 6.39
C GLU A 486 -28.66 -13.14 7.06
N ASN A 487 -27.36 -13.48 6.97
CA ASN A 487 -26.28 -12.66 7.52
C ASN A 487 -26.17 -11.32 6.77
N ALA A 488 -26.23 -11.36 5.46
CA ALA A 488 -26.14 -10.16 4.63
C ALA A 488 -27.25 -9.14 4.97
N ARG A 489 -28.47 -9.61 5.26
CA ARG A 489 -29.56 -8.74 5.71
C ARG A 489 -29.25 -8.07 7.08
N ILE A 490 -28.68 -8.82 8.03
CA ILE A 490 -28.27 -8.27 9.32
C ILE A 490 -27.18 -7.22 9.12
N TYR A 491 -26.11 -7.58 8.38
CA TYR A 491 -24.99 -6.68 8.13
C TYR A 491 -25.37 -5.44 7.34
N ASP A 492 -26.27 -5.55 6.35
CA ASP A 492 -26.74 -4.40 5.59
C ASP A 492 -27.49 -3.40 6.47
N ARG A 493 -28.35 -3.87 7.36
CA ARG A 493 -29.02 -3.02 8.33
C ARG A 493 -28.04 -2.40 9.32
N MET A 494 -27.12 -3.19 9.90
CA MET A 494 -26.10 -2.69 10.80
C MET A 494 -25.24 -1.61 10.12
N PHE A 495 -24.86 -1.81 8.87
CA PHE A 495 -24.07 -0.86 8.11
C PHE A 495 -24.83 0.45 7.84
N ASN A 496 -26.04 0.36 7.28
CA ASN A 496 -26.78 1.55 6.84
C ASN A 496 -27.45 2.31 8.00
N GLU A 497 -27.98 1.58 8.99
CA GLU A 497 -28.75 2.19 10.09
C GLU A 497 -27.85 2.61 11.27
N VAL A 498 -26.67 1.97 11.46
CA VAL A 498 -25.79 2.19 12.60
C VAL A 498 -24.39 2.65 12.19
N TYR A 499 -23.60 1.81 11.48
CA TYR A 499 -22.18 2.06 11.23
C TYR A 499 -21.91 3.43 10.59
N LYS A 500 -22.63 3.76 9.53
CA LYS A 500 -22.51 5.06 8.82
C LYS A 500 -22.79 6.27 9.71
N LYS A 501 -23.48 6.09 10.84
CA LYS A 501 -23.88 7.17 11.76
C LYS A 501 -22.94 7.33 12.96
N ILE A 502 -22.08 6.33 13.24
CA ILE A 502 -21.20 6.37 14.41
C ILE A 502 -20.24 7.54 14.35
N TYR A 503 -19.48 7.66 13.26
CA TYR A 503 -18.48 8.72 13.15
C TYR A 503 -19.09 10.12 13.21
N PRO A 504 -20.15 10.46 12.45
CA PRO A 504 -20.80 11.76 12.59
C PRO A 504 -21.27 12.07 14.02
N ALA A 505 -21.72 11.07 14.76
CA ALA A 505 -22.15 11.24 16.15
C ALA A 505 -20.98 11.43 17.14
N LEU A 506 -19.85 10.75 16.92
CA LEU A 506 -18.70 10.76 17.83
C LEU A 506 -17.69 11.85 17.50
N SER A 507 -17.58 12.30 16.27
CA SER A 507 -16.57 13.29 15.84
C SER A 507 -16.58 14.56 16.71
N PRO A 508 -17.71 15.20 17.05
CA PRO A 508 -17.72 16.36 17.93
C PRO A 508 -17.14 16.07 19.33
N LEU A 509 -17.32 14.83 19.81
CA LEU A 509 -16.78 14.40 21.10
C LEU A 509 -15.27 14.18 21.03
N HIS A 510 -14.75 13.64 19.92
CA HIS A 510 -13.31 13.48 19.71
C HIS A 510 -12.59 14.83 19.74
N TYR A 511 -13.14 15.87 19.09
CA TYR A 511 -12.62 17.24 19.16
C TYR A 511 -12.62 17.76 20.60
N ARG A 512 -13.73 17.53 21.34
CA ARG A 512 -13.83 17.99 22.74
C ARG A 512 -12.86 17.25 23.66
N ILE A 513 -12.65 15.95 23.45
CA ILE A 513 -11.66 15.16 24.20
C ILE A 513 -10.25 15.71 23.94
N ALA A 514 -9.90 15.96 22.67
CA ALA A 514 -8.59 16.51 22.31
C ALA A 514 -8.35 17.89 22.95
N GLU A 515 -9.37 18.76 22.96
CA GLU A 515 -9.32 20.08 23.60
C GLU A 515 -9.07 19.99 25.12
N ILE A 516 -9.75 19.06 25.80
CA ILE A 516 -9.63 18.90 27.27
C ILE A 516 -8.32 18.23 27.66
N THR A 517 -7.91 17.18 26.93
CA THR A 517 -6.75 16.35 27.29
C THR A 517 -5.43 16.81 26.67
N GLY A 518 -5.50 17.70 25.65
CA GLY A 518 -4.33 18.04 24.83
C GLY A 518 -3.78 16.86 24.00
N TYR A 519 -4.57 15.80 23.77
CA TYR A 519 -4.16 14.62 23.04
C TYR A 519 -5.22 14.16 21.99
N PRO A 520 -4.80 13.97 20.71
CA PRO A 520 -3.48 14.35 20.15
C PRO A 520 -3.28 15.85 20.20
N LYS A 521 -2.04 16.32 20.15
CA LYS A 521 -1.76 17.75 20.06
C LYS A 521 -2.42 18.31 18.80
N ILE A 522 -3.32 19.25 18.96
CA ILE A 522 -3.89 20.00 17.84
C ILE A 522 -2.75 20.89 17.31
N ALA A 523 -2.24 20.60 16.09
CA ALA A 523 -1.13 21.31 15.47
C ALA A 523 -1.55 22.72 15.02
#